data_14bd6cd025f882a6db034a982135e879
#
_entry.id   14bd6cd025f882a6db034a982135e879
#
_cell.length_a   1.000
_cell.length_b   1.000
_cell.length_c   1.000
_cell.angle_alpha   90.00
_cell.angle_beta   90.00
_cell.angle_gamma   90.00
#
_symmetry.space_group_name_H-M   'P 1'
#
loop_
_entity.id
_entity.type
_entity.pdbx_description
1 polymer ?
#
loop_
_entity_poly.entity_id
_entity_poly.type
_entity_poly.pdbx_seq_one_letter_code
_entity_poly.pdbx_strand_id
1 'polypeptide(L)'
;MTTGSVTRLTPESAENFIRANTALMRPPHVPEIALYLADEAHDLWHRTEEQLAEIGLPPPFWAFAWAGGQGLARYVLDHPETVYGKRVLDFASGSGLVAIAAMQAGAVAVVGADIDPFCEAAIRLNAAVNDVTVGFAGSDLVGSDDGWDVVLAGDVFYEKPFADRLVPWFEALRARGAEILVGDPGRSYLPRERLEKLASYEVPVTRALEDAEVKRTTVWRFA
;
A
#
# COMPACT_ATOMS: atom_id res chain seq x y z
N MET A 1 -5.01 -32.71 -25.45
CA MET A 1 -4.22 -31.56 -25.01
C MET A 1 -5.15 -30.37 -24.97
N THR A 2 -5.78 -30.13 -23.84
CA THR A 2 -6.66 -28.96 -23.63
C THR A 2 -5.76 -27.80 -23.22
N THR A 3 -5.53 -26.88 -24.13
CA THR A 3 -4.93 -25.59 -23.83
C THR A 3 -5.88 -24.83 -22.90
N GLY A 4 -5.56 -24.84 -21.61
CA GLY A 4 -6.27 -24.00 -20.64
C GLY A 4 -6.13 -22.55 -21.08
N SER A 5 -7.25 -21.96 -21.49
CA SER A 5 -7.34 -20.52 -21.75
C SER A 5 -7.02 -19.81 -20.44
N VAL A 6 -5.88 -19.17 -20.35
CA VAL A 6 -5.58 -18.22 -19.28
C VAL A 6 -6.60 -17.10 -19.44
N THR A 7 -7.64 -17.12 -18.62
CA THR A 7 -8.67 -16.07 -18.63
C THR A 7 -7.99 -14.77 -18.23
N ARG A 8 -7.84 -13.86 -19.19
CA ARG A 8 -7.22 -12.55 -18.95
C ARG A 8 -8.03 -11.82 -17.88
N LEU A 9 -7.38 -11.40 -16.80
CA LEU A 9 -8.00 -10.60 -15.75
C LEU A 9 -8.56 -9.31 -16.37
N THR A 10 -9.89 -9.15 -16.27
CA THR A 10 -10.56 -7.91 -16.68
C THR A 10 -10.88 -7.08 -15.44
N PRO A 11 -11.01 -5.75 -15.56
CA PRO A 11 -11.40 -4.90 -14.42
C PRO A 11 -12.67 -5.39 -13.72
N GLU A 12 -13.67 -5.81 -14.46
CA GLU A 12 -14.94 -6.35 -13.91
C GLU A 12 -14.73 -7.67 -13.16
N SER A 13 -13.91 -8.60 -13.72
CA SER A 13 -13.64 -9.88 -13.05
C SER A 13 -12.80 -9.67 -11.78
N ALA A 14 -11.89 -8.71 -11.76
CA ALA A 14 -11.13 -8.34 -10.57
C ALA A 14 -12.02 -7.75 -9.48
N GLU A 15 -12.93 -6.83 -9.81
CA GLU A 15 -13.88 -6.27 -8.84
C GLU A 15 -14.80 -7.34 -8.24
N ASN A 16 -15.34 -8.22 -9.09
CA ASN A 16 -16.20 -9.31 -8.64
C ASN A 16 -15.45 -10.25 -7.69
N PHE A 17 -14.18 -10.54 -8.01
CA PHE A 17 -13.32 -11.36 -7.14
C PHE A 17 -13.08 -10.66 -5.79
N ILE A 18 -12.72 -9.38 -5.79
CA ILE A 18 -12.51 -8.60 -4.56
C ILE A 18 -13.78 -8.62 -3.70
N ARG A 19 -14.94 -8.28 -4.26
CA ARG A 19 -16.22 -8.26 -3.52
C ARG A 19 -16.63 -9.62 -2.97
N ALA A 20 -16.28 -10.71 -3.65
CA ALA A 20 -16.59 -12.07 -3.23
C ALA A 20 -15.67 -12.60 -2.11
N ASN A 21 -14.45 -12.05 -1.98
CA ASN A 21 -13.42 -12.54 -1.08
C ASN A 21 -13.02 -11.53 0.01
N THR A 22 -13.74 -10.44 0.14
CA THR A 22 -13.47 -9.38 1.14
C THR A 22 -14.77 -8.82 1.69
N ALA A 23 -14.67 -8.14 2.84
CA ALA A 23 -15.75 -7.31 3.39
C ALA A 23 -15.30 -5.86 3.51
N LEU A 24 -16.28 -4.94 3.53
CA LEU A 24 -16.00 -3.54 3.81
C LEU A 24 -15.68 -3.38 5.30
N MET A 25 -14.44 -3.04 5.59
CA MET A 25 -13.90 -2.92 6.94
C MET A 25 -13.22 -1.57 7.15
N ARG A 26 -13.01 -1.21 8.40
CA ARG A 26 -12.26 -0.01 8.77
C ARG A 26 -11.02 -0.44 9.55
N PRO A 27 -9.80 -0.17 9.05
CA PRO A 27 -8.57 -0.49 9.78
C PRO A 27 -8.59 0.20 11.16
N PRO A 28 -8.26 -0.51 12.23
CA PRO A 28 -8.46 0.02 13.60
C PRO A 28 -7.63 1.27 13.89
N HIS A 29 -6.51 1.46 13.22
CA HIS A 29 -5.65 2.62 13.40
C HIS A 29 -6.06 3.82 12.53
N VAL A 30 -6.89 3.59 11.50
CA VAL A 30 -7.39 4.62 10.56
C VAL A 30 -8.88 4.40 10.31
N PRO A 31 -9.73 4.49 11.34
CA PRO A 31 -11.16 4.15 11.24
C PRO A 31 -11.96 5.12 10.35
N GLU A 32 -11.37 6.23 9.95
CA GLU A 32 -11.96 7.18 9.00
C GLU A 32 -12.08 6.58 7.60
N ILE A 33 -11.18 5.64 7.23
CA ILE A 33 -11.10 5.05 5.90
C ILE A 33 -11.76 3.67 5.89
N ALA A 34 -12.65 3.43 4.94
CA ALA A 34 -13.27 2.13 4.69
C ALA A 34 -12.60 1.43 3.52
N LEU A 35 -12.28 0.14 3.65
CA LEU A 35 -11.60 -0.65 2.64
C LEU A 35 -12.25 -2.02 2.49
N TYR A 36 -12.24 -2.57 1.28
CA TYR A 36 -12.50 -3.98 1.05
C TYR A 36 -11.26 -4.79 1.47
N LEU A 37 -11.37 -5.50 2.60
CA LEU A 37 -10.28 -6.29 3.20
C LEU A 37 -10.74 -7.72 3.46
N ALA A 38 -9.83 -8.68 3.35
CA ALA A 38 -10.05 -10.04 3.76
C ALA A 38 -9.91 -10.17 5.29
N ASP A 39 -10.75 -11.00 5.89
CA ASP A 39 -10.70 -11.40 7.29
C ASP A 39 -10.77 -12.94 7.39
N GLU A 40 -10.78 -13.46 8.63
CA GLU A 40 -10.79 -14.92 8.89
C GLU A 40 -12.03 -15.64 8.32
N ALA A 41 -13.08 -14.93 7.91
CA ALA A 41 -14.28 -15.50 7.30
C ALA A 41 -14.14 -15.73 5.78
N HIS A 42 -13.08 -15.23 5.16
CA HIS A 42 -12.86 -15.31 3.73
C HIS A 42 -11.82 -16.37 3.36
N ASP A 43 -12.10 -17.15 2.31
CA ASP A 43 -11.18 -18.19 1.79
C ASP A 43 -9.80 -17.62 1.47
N LEU A 44 -9.71 -16.38 1.01
CA LEU A 44 -8.47 -15.71 0.68
C LEU A 44 -7.51 -15.59 1.86
N TRP A 45 -8.05 -15.41 3.07
CA TRP A 45 -7.29 -15.36 4.32
C TRP A 45 -6.59 -16.69 4.65
N HIS A 46 -7.26 -17.82 4.32
CA HIS A 46 -6.80 -19.14 4.69
C HIS A 46 -5.92 -19.81 3.64
N ARG A 47 -5.80 -19.23 2.44
CA ARG A 47 -5.00 -19.79 1.35
C ARG A 47 -3.52 -19.49 1.55
N THR A 48 -2.70 -20.53 1.42
CA THR A 48 -1.24 -20.38 1.35
C THR A 48 -0.82 -19.81 -0.01
N GLU A 49 0.39 -19.24 -0.09
CA GLU A 49 0.97 -18.79 -1.36
C GLU A 49 0.99 -19.89 -2.42
N GLU A 50 1.30 -21.13 -2.02
CA GLU A 50 1.28 -22.30 -2.91
C GLU A 50 -0.10 -22.57 -3.48
N GLN A 51 -1.15 -22.54 -2.64
CA GLN A 51 -2.54 -22.72 -3.07
C GLN A 51 -3.01 -21.60 -3.99
N LEU A 52 -2.56 -20.37 -3.76
CA LEU A 52 -2.84 -19.24 -4.65
C LEU A 52 -2.12 -19.40 -5.98
N ALA A 53 -0.84 -19.81 -5.95
CA ALA A 53 -0.05 -20.06 -7.16
C ALA A 53 -0.64 -21.18 -8.01
N GLU A 54 -1.20 -22.24 -7.42
CA GLU A 54 -1.89 -23.34 -8.13
C GLU A 54 -3.08 -22.86 -8.97
N ILE A 55 -3.76 -21.80 -8.53
CA ILE A 55 -4.88 -21.17 -9.24
C ILE A 55 -4.46 -19.92 -10.04
N GLY A 56 -3.15 -19.65 -10.12
CA GLY A 56 -2.58 -18.55 -10.90
C GLY A 56 -2.77 -17.18 -10.27
N LEU A 57 -2.96 -17.08 -8.94
CA LEU A 57 -3.08 -15.83 -8.21
C LEU A 57 -1.76 -15.50 -7.48
N PRO A 58 -1.32 -14.22 -7.50
CA PRO A 58 -0.23 -13.75 -6.65
C PRO A 58 -0.69 -13.68 -5.18
N PRO A 59 0.25 -13.58 -4.21
CA PRO A 59 -0.08 -13.28 -2.83
C PRO A 59 -0.92 -12.01 -2.73
N PRO A 60 -2.11 -12.03 -2.08
CA PRO A 60 -3.07 -10.94 -2.16
C PRO A 60 -2.74 -9.82 -1.17
N PHE A 61 -1.57 -9.19 -1.26
CA PHE A 61 -1.13 -8.14 -0.35
C PHE A 61 -2.09 -6.94 -0.32
N TRP A 62 -2.81 -6.69 -1.42
CA TRP A 62 -3.85 -5.67 -1.53
C TRP A 62 -5.07 -5.92 -0.62
N ALA A 63 -5.29 -7.17 -0.21
CA ALA A 63 -6.45 -7.54 0.61
C ALA A 63 -6.27 -7.25 2.11
N PHE A 64 -5.14 -6.65 2.52
CA PHE A 64 -4.80 -6.44 3.92
C PHE A 64 -4.35 -5.00 4.19
N ALA A 65 -4.70 -4.47 5.37
CA ALA A 65 -4.20 -3.19 5.85
C ALA A 65 -2.92 -3.43 6.69
N TRP A 66 -1.77 -3.43 6.05
CA TRP A 66 -0.48 -3.67 6.68
C TRP A 66 -0.11 -2.57 7.67
N ALA A 67 0.66 -2.93 8.70
CA ALA A 67 0.96 -2.03 9.82
C ALA A 67 1.70 -0.75 9.39
N GLY A 68 2.66 -0.86 8.46
CA GLY A 68 3.38 0.30 7.93
C GLY A 68 2.47 1.27 7.19
N GLY A 69 1.58 0.72 6.34
CA GLY A 69 0.56 1.50 5.64
C GLY A 69 -0.42 2.20 6.58
N GLN A 70 -0.91 1.50 7.63
CA GLN A 70 -1.80 2.12 8.63
C GLN A 70 -1.12 3.26 9.40
N GLY A 71 0.13 3.06 9.87
CA GLY A 71 0.88 4.10 10.56
C GLY A 71 1.16 5.32 9.68
N LEU A 72 1.51 5.09 8.41
CA LEU A 72 1.76 6.17 7.46
C LEU A 72 0.48 6.93 7.11
N ALA A 73 -0.64 6.23 6.88
CA ALA A 73 -1.94 6.86 6.63
C ALA A 73 -2.40 7.70 7.83
N ARG A 74 -2.23 7.20 9.06
CA ARG A 74 -2.51 7.97 10.28
C ARG A 74 -1.68 9.24 10.35
N TYR A 75 -0.37 9.14 10.09
CA TYR A 75 0.51 10.30 10.09
C TYR A 75 0.07 11.35 9.08
N VAL A 76 -0.25 10.96 7.86
CA VAL A 76 -0.72 11.88 6.80
C VAL A 76 -2.02 12.58 7.18
N LEU A 77 -2.98 11.86 7.80
CA LEU A 77 -4.23 12.46 8.26
C LEU A 77 -4.02 13.44 9.44
N ASP A 78 -3.08 13.14 10.34
CA ASP A 78 -2.75 14.00 11.48
C ASP A 78 -1.88 15.21 11.08
N HIS A 79 -1.14 15.10 9.96
CA HIS A 79 -0.21 16.09 9.43
C HIS A 79 -0.53 16.41 7.94
N PRO A 80 -1.72 16.97 7.67
CA PRO A 80 -2.16 17.20 6.29
C PRO A 80 -1.23 18.13 5.49
N GLU A 81 -0.49 19.01 6.14
CA GLU A 81 0.53 19.88 5.52
C GLU A 81 1.59 19.10 4.74
N THR A 82 1.78 17.82 5.08
CA THR A 82 2.70 16.91 4.39
C THR A 82 2.33 16.74 2.91
N VAL A 83 1.03 16.66 2.61
CA VAL A 83 0.52 16.35 1.26
C VAL A 83 -0.41 17.41 0.70
N TYR A 84 -0.88 18.38 1.50
CA TYR A 84 -1.84 19.38 1.07
C TYR A 84 -1.33 20.19 -0.12
N GLY A 85 -2.13 20.21 -1.19
CA GLY A 85 -1.81 20.93 -2.42
C GLY A 85 -0.67 20.32 -3.26
N LYS A 86 -0.18 19.11 -2.91
CA LYS A 86 0.95 18.43 -3.55
C LYS A 86 0.48 17.29 -4.47
N ARG A 87 1.35 16.93 -5.43
CA ARG A 87 1.24 15.71 -6.24
C ARG A 87 1.92 14.57 -5.50
N VAL A 88 1.18 13.52 -5.23
CA VAL A 88 1.61 12.41 -4.37
C VAL A 88 1.65 11.10 -5.15
N LEU A 89 2.72 10.32 -4.94
CA LEU A 89 2.80 8.92 -5.30
C LEU A 89 2.63 8.08 -4.03
N ASP A 90 1.66 7.18 -4.02
CA ASP A 90 1.58 6.07 -3.07
C ASP A 90 2.20 4.83 -3.73
N PHE A 91 3.43 4.51 -3.36
CA PHE A 91 4.23 3.46 -3.98
C PHE A 91 4.04 2.13 -3.25
N ALA A 92 3.84 1.04 -4.02
CA ALA A 92 3.40 -0.27 -3.53
C ALA A 92 2.09 -0.14 -2.73
N SER A 93 1.11 0.47 -3.37
CA SER A 93 -0.11 1.00 -2.77
C SER A 93 -1.08 -0.06 -2.23
N GLY A 94 -1.03 -1.29 -2.77
CA GLY A 94 -1.86 -2.41 -2.36
C GLY A 94 -3.35 -2.06 -2.37
N SER A 95 -3.95 -1.92 -1.20
CA SER A 95 -5.37 -1.56 -1.02
C SER A 95 -5.70 -0.10 -1.35
N GLY A 96 -4.70 0.78 -1.51
CA GLY A 96 -4.89 2.23 -1.67
C GLY A 96 -5.08 2.99 -0.36
N LEU A 97 -4.84 2.38 0.79
CA LEU A 97 -5.06 3.01 2.10
C LEU A 97 -4.36 4.36 2.22
N VAL A 98 -3.07 4.40 1.88
CA VAL A 98 -2.25 5.61 2.02
C VAL A 98 -2.61 6.65 0.96
N ALA A 99 -2.92 6.20 -0.27
CA ALA A 99 -3.41 7.07 -1.33
C ALA A 99 -4.73 7.77 -0.95
N ILE A 100 -5.68 7.03 -0.36
CA ILE A 100 -6.96 7.57 0.11
C ILE A 100 -6.72 8.57 1.25
N ALA A 101 -5.86 8.25 2.21
CA ALA A 101 -5.47 9.17 3.29
C ALA A 101 -4.90 10.48 2.73
N ALA A 102 -4.01 10.40 1.73
CA ALA A 102 -3.42 11.57 1.09
C ALA A 102 -4.47 12.43 0.37
N MET A 103 -5.45 11.83 -0.31
CA MET A 103 -6.56 12.56 -0.92
C MET A 103 -7.42 13.26 0.13
N GLN A 104 -7.78 12.57 1.22
CA GLN A 104 -8.56 13.16 2.33
C GLN A 104 -7.80 14.28 3.04
N ALA A 105 -6.47 14.20 3.10
CA ALA A 105 -5.60 15.24 3.65
C ALA A 105 -5.35 16.42 2.68
N GLY A 106 -5.98 16.43 1.49
CA GLY A 106 -5.99 17.57 0.57
C GLY A 106 -4.86 17.57 -0.45
N ALA A 107 -4.29 16.41 -0.80
CA ALA A 107 -3.42 16.31 -1.97
C ALA A 107 -4.17 16.75 -3.24
N VAL A 108 -3.47 17.42 -4.16
CA VAL A 108 -4.09 17.89 -5.42
C VAL A 108 -4.27 16.75 -6.42
N ALA A 109 -3.40 15.76 -6.37
CA ALA A 109 -3.48 14.54 -7.16
C ALA A 109 -2.69 13.43 -6.47
N VAL A 110 -3.25 12.22 -6.48
CA VAL A 110 -2.58 11.01 -5.95
C VAL A 110 -2.62 9.92 -7.00
N VAL A 111 -1.48 9.27 -7.19
CA VAL A 111 -1.34 8.05 -7.99
C VAL A 111 -0.95 6.93 -7.05
N GLY A 112 -1.76 5.88 -6.98
CA GLY A 112 -1.38 4.59 -6.38
C GLY A 112 -0.64 3.76 -7.42
N ALA A 113 0.56 3.30 -7.11
CA ALA A 113 1.35 2.45 -8.00
C ALA A 113 1.55 1.07 -7.39
N ASP A 114 1.25 0.04 -8.16
CA ASP A 114 1.48 -1.35 -7.77
C ASP A 114 1.63 -2.23 -9.01
N ILE A 115 2.40 -3.31 -8.87
CA ILE A 115 2.61 -4.30 -9.96
C ILE A 115 1.57 -5.42 -9.95
N ASP A 116 0.85 -5.60 -8.84
CA ASP A 116 -0.22 -6.59 -8.76
C ASP A 116 -1.45 -6.13 -9.56
N PRO A 117 -1.92 -6.93 -10.52
CA PRO A 117 -3.03 -6.56 -11.39
C PRO A 117 -4.37 -6.37 -10.66
N PHE A 118 -4.52 -6.88 -9.42
CA PHE A 118 -5.73 -6.64 -8.62
C PHE A 118 -5.74 -5.27 -7.95
N CYS A 119 -4.58 -4.62 -7.77
CA CYS A 119 -4.50 -3.35 -7.06
C CYS A 119 -5.27 -2.23 -7.76
N GLU A 120 -5.33 -2.20 -9.09
CA GLU A 120 -6.15 -1.22 -9.81
C GLU A 120 -7.63 -1.28 -9.39
N ALA A 121 -8.19 -2.48 -9.36
CA ALA A 121 -9.58 -2.68 -8.96
C ALA A 121 -9.78 -2.42 -7.46
N ALA A 122 -8.84 -2.85 -6.60
CA ALA A 122 -8.88 -2.61 -5.17
C ALA A 122 -8.85 -1.10 -4.85
N ILE A 123 -7.89 -0.37 -5.41
CA ILE A 123 -7.76 1.08 -5.22
C ILE A 123 -9.02 1.80 -5.70
N ARG A 124 -9.55 1.45 -6.88
CA ARG A 124 -10.76 2.06 -7.43
C ARG A 124 -11.98 1.83 -6.54
N LEU A 125 -12.19 0.59 -6.09
CA LEU A 125 -13.29 0.24 -5.19
C LEU A 125 -13.18 0.98 -3.85
N ASN A 126 -11.99 0.97 -3.28
CA ASN A 126 -11.72 1.60 -1.98
C ASN A 126 -11.79 3.13 -2.06
N ALA A 127 -11.27 3.75 -3.12
CA ALA A 127 -11.41 5.18 -3.35
C ALA A 127 -12.89 5.60 -3.49
N ALA A 128 -13.69 4.82 -4.23
CA ALA A 128 -15.10 5.10 -4.43
C ALA A 128 -15.91 5.08 -3.11
N VAL A 129 -15.66 4.14 -2.20
CA VAL A 129 -16.38 4.08 -0.90
C VAL A 129 -15.92 5.15 0.10
N ASN A 130 -14.85 5.86 -0.21
CA ASN A 130 -14.35 7.00 0.59
C ASN A 130 -14.55 8.36 -0.12
N ASP A 131 -15.33 8.40 -1.21
CA ASP A 131 -15.65 9.61 -1.96
C ASP A 131 -14.41 10.39 -2.46
N VAL A 132 -13.32 9.68 -2.82
CA VAL A 132 -12.11 10.26 -3.38
C VAL A 132 -11.76 9.64 -4.74
N THR A 133 -10.90 10.31 -5.51
CA THR A 133 -10.39 9.79 -6.78
C THR A 133 -8.89 9.61 -6.69
N VAL A 134 -8.41 8.39 -6.96
CA VAL A 134 -6.98 8.03 -7.00
C VAL A 134 -6.66 7.54 -8.40
N GLY A 135 -5.61 8.08 -9.02
CA GLY A 135 -5.05 7.53 -10.26
C GLY A 135 -4.31 6.21 -9.99
N PHE A 136 -4.11 5.41 -11.04
CA PHE A 136 -3.38 4.14 -10.91
C PHE A 136 -2.26 4.01 -11.94
N ALA A 137 -1.12 3.45 -11.51
CA ALA A 137 0.00 3.06 -12.37
C ALA A 137 0.33 1.57 -12.12
N GLY A 138 -0.01 0.71 -13.09
CA GLY A 138 0.17 -0.75 -13.03
C GLY A 138 1.53 -1.23 -13.53
N SER A 139 2.61 -0.50 -13.23
CA SER A 139 3.96 -0.83 -13.68
C SER A 139 4.99 -0.61 -12.58
N ASP A 140 6.15 -1.25 -12.70
CA ASP A 140 7.29 -0.98 -11.82
C ASP A 140 7.81 0.43 -12.08
N LEU A 141 7.61 1.33 -11.12
CA LEU A 141 8.05 2.72 -11.20
C LEU A 141 9.43 2.98 -10.59
N VAL A 142 10.13 1.95 -10.09
CA VAL A 142 11.48 2.11 -9.54
C VAL A 142 12.43 2.62 -10.63
N GLY A 143 13.04 3.78 -10.38
CA GLY A 143 13.89 4.50 -11.32
C GLY A 143 13.16 5.55 -12.17
N SER A 144 11.83 5.64 -12.10
CA SER A 144 11.04 6.66 -12.80
C SER A 144 10.86 7.91 -11.94
N ASP A 145 10.60 9.04 -12.61
CA ASP A 145 10.25 10.30 -11.96
C ASP A 145 9.26 11.10 -12.83
N ASP A 146 8.00 11.15 -12.42
CA ASP A 146 6.94 11.93 -13.08
C ASP A 146 6.68 13.27 -12.37
N GLY A 147 7.62 13.73 -11.54
CA GLY A 147 7.56 15.03 -10.85
C GLY A 147 6.66 15.02 -9.62
N TRP A 148 6.57 13.92 -8.88
CA TRP A 148 5.87 13.88 -7.59
C TRP A 148 6.55 14.78 -6.58
N ASP A 149 5.74 15.53 -5.81
CA ASP A 149 6.24 16.35 -4.69
C ASP A 149 6.49 15.49 -3.46
N VAL A 150 5.67 14.44 -3.27
CA VAL A 150 5.75 13.50 -2.14
C VAL A 150 5.63 12.07 -2.65
N VAL A 151 6.46 11.18 -2.10
CA VAL A 151 6.35 9.73 -2.26
C VAL A 151 6.06 9.12 -0.89
N LEU A 152 5.00 8.35 -0.81
CA LEU A 152 4.57 7.60 0.37
C LEU A 152 4.80 6.11 0.11
N ALA A 153 5.41 5.39 1.05
CA ALA A 153 5.70 3.97 0.90
C ALA A 153 5.50 3.22 2.22
N GLY A 154 4.52 2.32 2.26
CA GLY A 154 4.22 1.47 3.42
C GLY A 154 4.78 0.07 3.26
N ASP A 155 5.48 -0.46 4.28
CA ASP A 155 5.94 -1.86 4.35
C ASP A 155 6.86 -2.34 3.22
N VAL A 156 7.60 -1.47 2.54
CA VAL A 156 8.35 -1.80 1.32
C VAL A 156 9.73 -2.45 1.55
N PHE A 157 10.22 -2.53 2.79
CA PHE A 157 11.58 -3.01 3.08
C PHE A 157 11.62 -4.46 3.60
N TYR A 158 10.76 -5.35 3.08
CA TYR A 158 10.67 -6.74 3.51
C TYR A 158 11.60 -7.71 2.75
N GLU A 159 12.07 -7.34 1.55
CA GLU A 159 12.99 -8.13 0.73
C GLU A 159 14.26 -7.35 0.36
N LYS A 160 15.43 -8.03 0.46
CA LYS A 160 16.71 -7.39 0.19
C LYS A 160 16.86 -6.90 -1.26
N PRO A 161 16.59 -7.70 -2.31
CA PRO A 161 16.74 -7.24 -3.69
C PRO A 161 15.86 -6.04 -4.02
N PHE A 162 14.67 -5.96 -3.41
CA PHE A 162 13.77 -4.83 -3.58
C PHE A 162 14.30 -3.59 -2.86
N ALA A 163 14.73 -3.72 -1.60
CA ALA A 163 15.34 -2.64 -0.84
C ALA A 163 16.59 -2.05 -1.54
N ASP A 164 17.44 -2.91 -2.11
CA ASP A 164 18.65 -2.51 -2.86
C ASP A 164 18.32 -1.65 -4.10
N ARG A 165 17.12 -1.79 -4.68
CA ARG A 165 16.64 -0.96 -5.80
C ARG A 165 15.96 0.32 -5.32
N LEU A 166 15.23 0.27 -4.20
CA LEU A 166 14.48 1.40 -3.67
C LEU A 166 15.38 2.51 -3.14
N VAL A 167 16.43 2.17 -2.40
CA VAL A 167 17.31 3.16 -1.77
C VAL A 167 17.89 4.14 -2.79
N PRO A 168 18.58 3.72 -3.88
CA PRO A 168 19.12 4.67 -4.85
C PRO A 168 18.04 5.45 -5.60
N TRP A 169 16.85 4.87 -5.81
CA TRP A 169 15.74 5.58 -6.41
C TRP A 169 15.19 6.69 -5.49
N PHE A 170 15.00 6.40 -4.22
CA PHE A 170 14.58 7.40 -3.23
C PHE A 170 15.62 8.51 -3.08
N GLU A 171 16.92 8.17 -3.11
CA GLU A 171 17.99 9.18 -3.13
C GLU A 171 17.88 10.12 -4.34
N ALA A 172 17.62 9.57 -5.52
CA ALA A 172 17.48 10.36 -6.74
C ALA A 172 16.24 11.30 -6.68
N LEU A 173 15.08 10.79 -6.23
CA LEU A 173 13.88 11.60 -6.06
C LEU A 173 14.07 12.71 -5.01
N ARG A 174 14.71 12.38 -3.88
CA ARG A 174 15.04 13.36 -2.84
C ARG A 174 16.01 14.43 -3.36
N ALA A 175 17.03 14.04 -4.12
CA ALA A 175 17.99 15.00 -4.69
C ALA A 175 17.30 16.03 -5.63
N ARG A 176 16.19 15.64 -6.27
CA ARG A 176 15.34 16.53 -7.05
C ARG A 176 14.44 17.42 -6.18
N GLY A 177 14.27 17.11 -4.91
CA GLY A 177 13.45 17.85 -3.97
C GLY A 177 12.12 17.21 -3.60
N ALA A 178 11.86 15.96 -3.99
CA ALA A 178 10.71 15.22 -3.49
C ALA A 178 10.88 14.87 -2.00
N GLU A 179 9.80 14.93 -1.24
CA GLU A 179 9.75 14.41 0.13
C GLU A 179 9.35 12.93 0.08
N ILE A 180 10.08 12.06 0.80
CA ILE A 180 9.79 10.64 0.81
C ILE A 180 9.52 10.21 2.24
N LEU A 181 8.33 9.67 2.48
CA LEU A 181 7.91 9.15 3.77
C LEU A 181 7.70 7.64 3.69
N VAL A 182 8.21 6.95 4.70
CA VAL A 182 8.14 5.50 4.82
C VAL A 182 7.44 5.14 6.13
N GLY A 183 6.37 4.33 6.04
CA GLY A 183 5.75 3.68 7.19
C GLY A 183 6.26 2.25 7.32
N ASP A 184 6.90 1.90 8.47
CA ASP A 184 7.56 0.61 8.60
C ASP A 184 7.51 0.08 10.05
N PRO A 185 7.08 -1.19 10.26
CA PRO A 185 7.05 -1.82 11.59
C PRO A 185 8.39 -2.43 12.03
N GLY A 186 9.47 -2.16 11.32
CA GLY A 186 10.80 -2.69 11.58
C GLY A 186 11.15 -3.87 10.67
N ARG A 187 10.79 -3.79 9.38
CA ARG A 187 11.14 -4.80 8.37
C ARG A 187 12.67 -4.96 8.28
N SER A 188 13.10 -6.15 7.86
CA SER A 188 14.50 -6.61 7.98
C SER A 188 15.51 -5.77 7.21
N TYR A 189 15.07 -5.10 6.13
CA TYR A 189 15.95 -4.36 5.22
C TYR A 189 15.72 -2.85 5.24
N LEU A 190 15.06 -2.35 6.29
CA LEU A 190 14.84 -0.92 6.50
C LEU A 190 16.20 -0.20 6.65
N PRO A 191 16.55 0.77 5.78
CA PRO A 191 17.85 1.47 5.78
C PRO A 191 17.90 2.58 6.86
N ARG A 192 17.94 2.20 8.14
CA ARG A 192 17.77 3.10 9.30
C ARG A 192 18.74 4.27 9.31
N GLU A 193 19.94 4.09 8.78
CA GLU A 193 20.99 5.12 8.68
C GLU A 193 20.66 6.24 7.67
N ARG A 194 19.65 6.02 6.83
CA ARG A 194 19.15 6.95 5.82
C ARG A 194 17.84 7.60 6.21
N LEU A 195 17.36 7.38 7.43
CA LEU A 195 16.02 7.72 7.85
C LEU A 195 16.00 8.60 9.09
N GLU A 196 15.24 9.69 9.02
CA GLU A 196 14.87 10.52 10.14
C GLU A 196 13.52 10.07 10.70
N LYS A 197 13.45 9.81 11.99
CA LYS A 197 12.20 9.42 12.66
C LYS A 197 11.29 10.63 12.83
N LEU A 198 10.03 10.51 12.33
CA LEU A 198 8.99 11.53 12.50
C LEU A 198 8.00 11.18 13.61
N ALA A 199 7.45 9.97 13.60
CA ALA A 199 6.45 9.52 14.56
C ALA A 199 6.57 8.02 14.82
N SER A 200 5.92 7.53 15.89
CA SER A 200 5.72 6.09 16.12
C SER A 200 4.33 5.85 16.67
N TYR A 201 3.72 4.76 16.20
CA TYR A 201 2.39 4.32 16.54
C TYR A 201 2.38 2.86 16.99
N GLU A 202 1.49 2.52 17.89
CA GLU A 202 1.15 1.13 18.21
C GLU A 202 -0.08 0.75 17.38
N VAL A 203 0.14 0.03 16.29
CA VAL A 203 -0.87 -0.32 15.33
C VAL A 203 -1.46 -1.68 15.67
N PRO A 204 -2.77 -1.75 15.99
CA PRO A 204 -3.44 -3.04 16.18
C PRO A 204 -3.44 -3.84 14.87
N VAL A 205 -3.05 -5.09 14.95
CA VAL A 205 -2.98 -6.04 13.82
C VAL A 205 -3.48 -7.40 14.27
N THR A 206 -3.67 -8.34 13.36
CA THR A 206 -4.02 -9.70 13.71
C THR A 206 -2.76 -10.59 13.73
N ARG A 207 -2.69 -11.54 14.67
CA ARG A 207 -1.57 -12.48 14.79
C ARG A 207 -1.35 -13.30 13.53
N ALA A 208 -2.42 -13.62 12.82
CA ALA A 208 -2.34 -14.39 11.59
C ALA A 208 -1.65 -13.63 10.45
N LEU A 209 -1.75 -12.29 10.45
CA LEU A 209 -1.15 -11.45 9.42
C LEU A 209 0.27 -10.98 9.76
N GLU A 210 0.54 -10.67 11.04
CA GLU A 210 1.77 -9.96 11.44
C GLU A 210 2.50 -10.61 12.62
N ASP A 211 2.19 -11.87 12.99
CA ASP A 211 2.76 -12.58 14.15
C ASP A 211 2.64 -11.84 15.50
N ALA A 212 1.74 -10.85 15.59
CA ALA A 212 1.54 -10.01 16.76
C ALA A 212 0.11 -9.49 16.81
N GLU A 213 -0.32 -8.97 17.97
CA GLU A 213 -1.59 -8.24 18.11
C GLU A 213 -1.42 -6.73 17.96
N VAL A 214 -0.20 -6.26 18.18
CA VAL A 214 0.18 -4.85 18.04
C VAL A 214 1.57 -4.79 17.41
N LYS A 215 1.73 -3.99 16.37
CA LYS A 215 3.03 -3.65 15.76
C LYS A 215 3.40 -2.22 16.07
N ARG A 216 4.59 -2.03 16.58
CA ARG A 216 5.16 -0.70 16.69
C ARG A 216 5.65 -0.22 15.34
N THR A 217 4.85 0.60 14.69
CA THR A 217 5.15 1.20 13.38
C THR A 217 5.76 2.57 13.55
N THR A 218 6.82 2.84 12.81
CA THR A 218 7.45 4.15 12.78
C THR A 218 7.30 4.77 11.41
N VAL A 219 6.95 6.05 11.37
CA VAL A 219 6.98 6.87 10.17
C VAL A 219 8.33 7.59 10.11
N TRP A 220 8.97 7.46 8.97
CA TRP A 220 10.30 7.96 8.69
C TRP A 220 10.27 8.91 7.51
N ARG A 221 11.12 9.92 7.53
CA ARG A 221 11.52 10.69 6.36
C ARG A 221 12.82 10.14 5.83
N PHE A 222 12.90 9.91 4.53
CA PHE A 222 14.14 9.54 3.87
C PHE A 222 15.08 10.77 3.83
N ALA A 223 16.27 10.65 4.47
CA ALA A 223 17.19 11.77 4.75
C ALA A 223 18.26 11.98 3.67
#